data_cbac4d6cdf164f14b9e75261f2ba7f6c
#
_entry.id   cbac4d6cdf164f14b9e75261f2ba7f6c
#
_cell.length_a   1.000
_cell.length_b   1.000
_cell.length_c   1.000
_cell.angle_alpha   90.00
_cell.angle_beta   90.00
_cell.angle_gamma   90.00
#
_symmetry.space_group_name_H-M   'P 1'
#
loop_
_entity.id
_entity.type
_entity.pdbx_description
1 polymer ?
#
loop_
_entity_poly.entity_id
_entity_poly.type
_entity_poly.pdbx_seq_one_letter_code
_entity_poly.pdbx_strand_id
1 'polypeptide(L)'
;MVFNRLKKVVKSFVSQAAQKITSKVAYRELREEDIEPLLEDLVIGLVESDVAFETAEAIAEELKKRLVGVKIGRFTDPKKYVMQAFREAVLSILEKGKTDIDLLREAKSRRLLKLVFFGVNGVGKTTTIAKVAYYFKKHGITPVIVAADTYRAGAQEQLKRHADRLGLPIITARYGSDPAAVVYDAIEYARARNYKVLLIDTAGRMHADVDLMEELRKLVRVAEPDYKLLVVDALTGNDAVEQAKAFDEGVGIDLLVLTKVDADVKGGTAISLIHATGKPIIFIGTGQGYEDLERFDPRIFAERIFEGLEA
;
A
#
# COMPACT_ATOMS: atom_id res chain seq x y z
N MET A 1 -5.30 10.45 15.74
CA MET A 1 -6.27 10.57 14.63
C MET A 1 -5.52 10.36 13.34
N VAL A 2 -5.94 9.39 12.57
CA VAL A 2 -5.33 8.98 11.30
C VAL A 2 -5.53 10.08 10.24
N PHE A 3 -4.51 10.35 9.43
CA PHE A 3 -4.52 11.31 8.29
C PHE A 3 -4.79 12.79 8.66
N ASN A 4 -4.47 13.21 9.87
CA ASN A 4 -4.80 14.56 10.35
C ASN A 4 -4.17 15.69 9.54
N ARG A 5 -2.93 15.52 9.05
CA ARG A 5 -2.26 16.55 8.25
C ARG A 5 -2.94 16.72 6.90
N LEU A 6 -3.14 15.62 6.18
CA LEU A 6 -3.85 15.63 4.90
C LEU A 6 -5.25 16.24 5.04
N LYS A 7 -6.01 15.86 6.09
CA LYS A 7 -7.33 16.42 6.39
C LYS A 7 -7.30 17.95 6.57
N LYS A 8 -6.27 18.49 7.23
CA LYS A 8 -6.12 19.96 7.40
C LYS A 8 -5.86 20.65 6.07
N VAL A 9 -5.00 20.10 5.22
CA VAL A 9 -4.68 20.64 3.90
C VAL A 9 -5.93 20.68 3.03
N VAL A 10 -6.67 19.56 2.96
CA VAL A 10 -7.94 19.47 2.23
C VAL A 10 -8.95 20.53 2.72
N LYS A 11 -9.13 20.64 4.04
CA LYS A 11 -10.05 21.62 4.63
C LYS A 11 -9.68 23.07 4.29
N SER A 12 -8.38 23.39 4.33
CA SER A 12 -7.88 24.72 3.99
C SER A 12 -8.19 25.06 2.53
N PHE A 13 -7.79 24.19 1.60
CA PHE A 13 -8.04 24.37 0.18
C PHE A 13 -9.53 24.51 -0.14
N VAL A 14 -10.38 23.60 0.37
CA VAL A 14 -11.82 23.63 0.14
C VAL A 14 -12.44 24.94 0.63
N SER A 15 -12.01 25.44 1.79
CA SER A 15 -12.53 26.70 2.34
C SER A 15 -12.13 27.89 1.48
N GLN A 16 -10.89 27.98 1.04
CA GLN A 16 -10.37 29.07 0.23
C GLN A 16 -10.99 29.08 -1.18
N ALA A 17 -11.04 27.92 -1.84
CA ALA A 17 -11.66 27.79 -3.16
C ALA A 17 -13.17 28.12 -3.12
N ALA A 18 -13.90 27.65 -2.10
CA ALA A 18 -15.32 27.97 -1.92
C ALA A 18 -15.55 29.47 -1.68
N GLN A 19 -14.66 30.12 -0.93
CA GLN A 19 -14.72 31.56 -0.70
C GLN A 19 -14.52 32.36 -2.00
N LYS A 20 -13.57 31.95 -2.84
CA LYS A 20 -13.36 32.54 -4.17
C LYS A 20 -14.61 32.42 -5.05
N ILE A 21 -15.25 31.25 -5.06
CA ILE A 21 -16.52 31.03 -5.77
C ILE A 21 -17.62 31.96 -5.26
N THR A 22 -17.74 32.07 -3.94
CA THR A 22 -18.81 32.88 -3.30
C THR A 22 -18.63 34.37 -3.53
N SER A 23 -17.41 34.87 -3.62
CA SER A 23 -17.11 36.29 -3.84
C SER A 23 -17.50 36.84 -5.24
N LYS A 24 -17.77 35.95 -6.20
CA LYS A 24 -18.15 36.32 -7.57
C LYS A 24 -19.67 36.56 -7.68
N VAL A 25 -20.04 37.80 -7.80
CA VAL A 25 -21.47 38.27 -7.73
C VAL A 25 -22.26 37.91 -9.00
N ALA A 26 -21.64 37.89 -10.18
CA ALA A 26 -22.37 37.77 -11.46
C ALA A 26 -22.43 36.31 -11.98
N TYR A 27 -21.33 35.57 -11.91
CA TYR A 27 -21.24 34.18 -12.30
C TYR A 27 -20.36 33.43 -11.29
N ARG A 28 -20.86 32.34 -10.71
CA ARG A 28 -20.11 31.46 -9.82
C ARG A 28 -19.24 30.51 -10.62
N GLU A 29 -18.26 31.07 -11.33
CA GLU A 29 -17.32 30.35 -12.18
C GLU A 29 -15.90 30.71 -11.74
N LEU A 30 -15.07 29.68 -11.47
CA LEU A 30 -13.65 29.88 -11.18
C LEU A 30 -12.88 29.98 -12.49
N ARG A 31 -12.08 31.04 -12.60
CA ARG A 31 -11.08 31.16 -13.66
C ARG A 31 -9.76 30.57 -13.21
N GLU A 32 -8.89 30.27 -14.16
CA GLU A 32 -7.55 29.75 -13.88
C GLU A 32 -6.77 30.68 -12.93
N GLU A 33 -6.76 31.98 -13.18
CA GLU A 33 -6.11 33.00 -12.35
C GLU A 33 -6.60 33.03 -10.89
N ASP A 34 -7.80 32.55 -10.61
CA ASP A 34 -8.37 32.53 -9.26
C ASP A 34 -7.89 31.33 -8.45
N ILE A 35 -7.62 30.20 -9.12
CA ILE A 35 -7.37 28.93 -8.48
C ILE A 35 -5.88 28.55 -8.48
N GLU A 36 -5.10 29.04 -9.45
CA GLU A 36 -3.66 28.72 -9.58
C GLU A 36 -2.88 28.92 -8.27
N PRO A 37 -2.99 30.07 -7.57
CA PRO A 37 -2.28 30.25 -6.30
C PRO A 37 -2.74 29.26 -5.21
N LEU A 38 -4.00 28.88 -5.25
CA LEU A 38 -4.54 27.89 -4.28
C LEU A 38 -4.06 26.48 -4.57
N LEU A 39 -3.85 26.14 -5.85
CA LEU A 39 -3.29 24.84 -6.25
C LEU A 39 -1.81 24.74 -5.92
N GLU A 40 -1.04 25.82 -6.06
CA GLU A 40 0.36 25.90 -5.63
C GLU A 40 0.47 25.66 -4.12
N ASP A 41 -0.32 26.35 -3.30
CA ASP A 41 -0.37 26.18 -1.85
C ASP A 41 -0.83 24.74 -1.49
N LEU A 42 -1.76 24.18 -2.26
CA LEU A 42 -2.23 22.81 -2.09
C LEU A 42 -1.10 21.79 -2.32
N VAL A 43 -0.32 21.96 -3.40
CA VAL A 43 0.81 21.07 -3.71
C VAL A 43 1.81 21.07 -2.57
N ILE A 44 2.16 22.26 -2.05
CA ILE A 44 3.06 22.38 -0.89
C ILE A 44 2.49 21.63 0.32
N GLY A 45 1.23 21.87 0.65
CA GLY A 45 0.58 21.22 1.79
C GLY A 45 0.45 19.69 1.64
N LEU A 46 0.23 19.20 0.43
CA LEU A 46 0.19 17.77 0.13
C LEU A 46 1.58 17.15 0.32
N VAL A 47 2.64 17.80 -0.15
CA VAL A 47 4.03 17.33 0.03
C VAL A 47 4.39 17.29 1.52
N GLU A 48 4.02 18.29 2.30
CA GLU A 48 4.19 18.29 3.77
C GLU A 48 3.40 17.16 4.46
N SER A 49 2.39 16.61 3.78
CA SER A 49 1.59 15.47 4.24
C SER A 49 2.08 14.12 3.68
N ASP A 50 3.35 14.05 3.24
CA ASP A 50 4.00 12.87 2.65
C ASP A 50 3.36 12.38 1.33
N VAL A 51 2.69 13.28 0.62
CA VAL A 51 2.35 13.02 -0.79
C VAL A 51 3.58 13.33 -1.63
N ALA A 52 3.98 12.42 -2.50
CA ALA A 52 5.08 12.65 -3.43
C ALA A 52 4.75 13.83 -4.36
N PHE A 53 5.77 14.62 -4.72
CA PHE A 53 5.57 15.86 -5.48
C PHE A 53 4.80 15.64 -6.78
N GLU A 54 5.19 14.65 -7.59
CA GLU A 54 4.50 14.33 -8.85
C GLU A 54 3.04 13.91 -8.62
N THR A 55 2.76 13.27 -7.48
CA THR A 55 1.40 12.90 -7.09
C THR A 55 0.59 14.10 -6.66
N ALA A 56 1.20 15.03 -5.93
CA ALA A 56 0.56 16.28 -5.53
C ALA A 56 0.21 17.14 -6.74
N GLU A 57 1.12 17.26 -7.71
CA GLU A 57 0.86 17.93 -8.99
C GLU A 57 -0.28 17.25 -9.76
N ALA A 58 -0.30 15.92 -9.83
CA ALA A 58 -1.37 15.20 -10.51
C ALA A 58 -2.75 15.44 -9.86
N ILE A 59 -2.81 15.53 -8.52
CA ILE A 59 -4.04 15.90 -7.80
C ILE A 59 -4.45 17.34 -8.14
N ALA A 60 -3.51 18.28 -8.14
CA ALA A 60 -3.76 19.68 -8.45
C ALA A 60 -4.29 19.86 -9.88
N GLU A 61 -3.66 19.21 -10.86
CA GLU A 61 -4.10 19.22 -12.25
C GLU A 61 -5.50 18.62 -12.42
N GLU A 62 -5.81 17.54 -11.73
CA GLU A 62 -7.14 16.93 -11.79
C GLU A 62 -8.20 17.83 -11.16
N LEU A 63 -7.87 18.53 -10.08
CA LEU A 63 -8.72 19.56 -9.47
C LEU A 63 -8.92 20.75 -10.39
N LYS A 64 -7.87 21.24 -11.05
CA LYS A 64 -7.94 22.31 -12.02
C LYS A 64 -8.93 22.00 -13.13
N LYS A 65 -8.86 20.79 -13.73
CA LYS A 65 -9.81 20.32 -14.76
C LYS A 65 -11.26 20.29 -14.28
N ARG A 66 -11.50 19.98 -12.99
CA ARG A 66 -12.83 19.84 -12.42
C ARG A 66 -13.44 21.16 -11.94
N LEU A 67 -12.62 22.16 -11.66
CA LEU A 67 -13.06 23.40 -11.03
C LEU A 67 -13.04 24.60 -11.99
N VAL A 68 -12.08 24.67 -12.92
CA VAL A 68 -11.97 25.81 -13.85
C VAL A 68 -13.05 25.76 -14.91
N GLY A 69 -13.68 26.90 -15.18
CA GLY A 69 -14.71 27.04 -16.22
C GLY A 69 -16.07 26.43 -15.88
N VAL A 70 -16.21 25.84 -14.69
CA VAL A 70 -17.48 25.21 -14.29
C VAL A 70 -18.41 26.25 -13.68
N LYS A 71 -19.63 26.33 -14.20
CA LYS A 71 -20.69 27.21 -13.68
C LYS A 71 -21.42 26.52 -12.54
N ILE A 72 -21.22 27.01 -11.33
CA ILE A 72 -21.88 26.46 -10.13
C ILE A 72 -23.25 27.12 -9.96
N GLY A 73 -24.30 26.31 -9.91
CA GLY A 73 -25.67 26.76 -9.75
C GLY A 73 -25.89 27.57 -8.46
N ARG A 74 -26.85 28.51 -8.49
CA ARG A 74 -27.17 29.39 -7.34
C ARG A 74 -27.51 28.67 -6.04
N PHE A 75 -28.05 27.45 -6.16
CA PHE A 75 -28.50 26.64 -5.02
C PHE A 75 -27.45 25.58 -4.61
N THR A 76 -26.31 25.49 -5.32
CA THR A 76 -25.25 24.56 -4.97
C THR A 76 -24.33 25.20 -3.94
N ASP A 77 -24.06 24.48 -2.85
CA ASP A 77 -23.07 24.87 -1.86
C ASP A 77 -21.66 24.75 -2.44
N PRO A 78 -20.91 25.86 -2.56
CA PRO A 78 -19.56 25.82 -3.13
C PRO A 78 -18.59 24.92 -2.36
N LYS A 79 -18.71 24.84 -1.03
CA LYS A 79 -17.86 23.96 -0.22
C LYS A 79 -18.09 22.50 -0.55
N LYS A 80 -19.35 22.08 -0.64
CA LYS A 80 -19.70 20.70 -1.00
C LYS A 80 -19.21 20.36 -2.40
N TYR A 81 -19.33 21.31 -3.33
CA TYR A 81 -18.86 21.12 -4.71
C TYR A 81 -17.34 20.91 -4.78
N VAL A 82 -16.56 21.80 -4.15
CA VAL A 82 -15.08 21.69 -4.12
C VAL A 82 -14.64 20.44 -3.38
N MET A 83 -15.29 20.10 -2.26
CA MET A 83 -15.01 18.88 -1.51
C MET A 83 -15.24 17.63 -2.37
N GLN A 84 -16.33 17.60 -3.11
CA GLN A 84 -16.63 16.48 -4.00
C GLN A 84 -15.60 16.38 -5.13
N ALA A 85 -15.21 17.49 -5.75
CA ALA A 85 -14.17 17.53 -6.77
C ALA A 85 -12.84 17.00 -6.22
N PHE A 86 -12.50 17.37 -4.98
CA PHE A 86 -11.28 16.87 -4.33
C PHE A 86 -11.35 15.35 -4.05
N ARG A 87 -12.47 14.89 -3.52
CA ARG A 87 -12.71 13.46 -3.27
C ARG A 87 -12.56 12.64 -4.55
N GLU A 88 -13.14 13.12 -5.65
CA GLU A 88 -13.06 12.46 -6.95
C GLU A 88 -11.65 12.48 -7.53
N ALA A 89 -10.90 13.56 -7.37
CA ALA A 89 -9.50 13.65 -7.79
C ALA A 89 -8.62 12.61 -7.06
N VAL A 90 -8.75 12.50 -5.75
CA VAL A 90 -8.03 11.49 -4.95
C VAL A 90 -8.50 10.09 -5.29
N LEU A 91 -9.81 9.86 -5.39
CA LEU A 91 -10.38 8.55 -5.71
C LEU A 91 -9.92 8.06 -7.10
N SER A 92 -9.78 8.95 -8.08
CA SER A 92 -9.30 8.58 -9.42
C SER A 92 -7.89 7.99 -9.42
N ILE A 93 -7.05 8.40 -8.47
CA ILE A 93 -5.72 7.81 -8.26
C ILE A 93 -5.84 6.49 -7.49
N LEU A 94 -6.58 6.48 -6.39
CA LEU A 94 -6.74 5.28 -5.56
C LEU A 94 -7.37 4.10 -6.31
N GLU A 95 -8.29 4.35 -7.23
CA GLU A 95 -8.93 3.32 -8.06
C GLU A 95 -7.91 2.57 -8.96
N LYS A 96 -6.80 3.20 -9.33
CA LYS A 96 -5.70 2.53 -10.04
C LYS A 96 -5.00 1.48 -9.18
N GLY A 97 -5.08 1.62 -7.85
CA GLY A 97 -4.55 0.66 -6.88
C GLY A 97 -5.49 -0.48 -6.53
N LYS A 98 -6.68 -0.55 -7.17
CA LYS A 98 -7.62 -1.64 -6.98
C LYS A 98 -7.15 -2.91 -7.68
N THR A 99 -7.46 -4.07 -7.08
CA THR A 99 -7.23 -5.37 -7.71
C THR A 99 -8.43 -6.30 -7.51
N ASP A 100 -8.71 -7.09 -8.54
CA ASP A 100 -9.70 -8.17 -8.49
C ASP A 100 -9.08 -9.52 -8.06
N ILE A 101 -7.77 -9.52 -7.74
CA ILE A 101 -7.07 -10.71 -7.27
C ILE A 101 -7.65 -11.10 -5.91
N ASP A 102 -8.15 -12.33 -5.84
CA ASP A 102 -8.64 -12.97 -4.63
C ASP A 102 -7.73 -14.15 -4.28
N LEU A 103 -6.85 -13.95 -3.29
CA LEU A 103 -5.87 -14.97 -2.91
C LEU A 103 -6.51 -16.27 -2.41
N LEU A 104 -7.73 -16.24 -1.87
CA LEU A 104 -8.46 -17.46 -1.48
C LEU A 104 -8.94 -18.22 -2.71
N ARG A 105 -9.43 -17.54 -3.71
CA ARG A 105 -9.81 -18.13 -4.99
C ARG A 105 -8.59 -18.70 -5.70
N GLU A 106 -7.48 -17.95 -5.73
CA GLU A 106 -6.21 -18.40 -6.31
C GLU A 106 -5.70 -19.67 -5.61
N ALA A 107 -5.71 -19.72 -4.27
CA ALA A 107 -5.28 -20.89 -3.51
C ALA A 107 -6.16 -22.14 -3.78
N LYS A 108 -7.45 -21.94 -4.03
CA LYS A 108 -8.37 -23.05 -4.35
C LYS A 108 -8.21 -23.57 -5.77
N SER A 109 -7.91 -22.69 -6.72
CA SER A 109 -7.80 -23.02 -8.15
C SER A 109 -6.43 -23.60 -8.53
N ARG A 110 -5.37 -23.28 -7.78
CA ARG A 110 -4.00 -23.71 -8.07
C ARG A 110 -3.63 -24.98 -7.29
N ARG A 111 -2.64 -25.70 -7.82
CA ARG A 111 -2.03 -26.83 -7.11
C ARG A 111 -1.30 -26.35 -5.85
N LEU A 112 -0.54 -25.25 -5.97
CA LEU A 112 0.20 -24.59 -4.90
C LEU A 112 0.33 -23.11 -5.24
N LEU A 113 -0.26 -22.21 -4.44
CA LEU A 113 -0.10 -20.77 -4.53
C LEU A 113 1.17 -20.35 -3.78
N LYS A 114 2.11 -19.72 -4.48
CA LYS A 114 3.40 -19.29 -3.94
C LYS A 114 3.44 -17.76 -3.85
N LEU A 115 3.53 -17.23 -2.63
CA LEU A 115 3.62 -15.80 -2.34
C LEU A 115 4.99 -15.48 -1.76
N VAL A 116 5.74 -14.59 -2.42
CA VAL A 116 7.03 -14.09 -1.91
C VAL A 116 6.83 -12.68 -1.37
N PHE A 117 7.37 -12.41 -0.18
CA PHE A 117 7.25 -11.13 0.50
C PHE A 117 8.60 -10.42 0.53
N PHE A 118 8.64 -9.24 -0.05
CA PHE A 118 9.77 -8.32 -0.04
C PHE A 118 9.52 -7.14 0.91
N GLY A 119 10.55 -6.39 1.22
CA GLY A 119 10.49 -5.15 1.98
C GLY A 119 11.70 -4.98 2.88
N VAL A 120 12.04 -3.74 3.18
CA VAL A 120 13.18 -3.39 4.03
C VAL A 120 12.96 -3.82 5.49
N ASN A 121 14.00 -3.74 6.32
CA ASN A 121 13.87 -4.06 7.73
C ASN A 121 12.93 -3.07 8.44
N GLY A 122 12.08 -3.58 9.34
CA GLY A 122 11.21 -2.74 10.17
C GLY A 122 9.86 -2.36 9.56
N VAL A 123 9.62 -2.63 8.26
CA VAL A 123 8.32 -2.33 7.61
C VAL A 123 7.17 -3.24 8.06
N GLY A 124 7.43 -4.27 8.86
CA GLY A 124 6.39 -5.20 9.31
C GLY A 124 6.21 -6.44 8.44
N LYS A 125 7.19 -6.82 7.61
CA LYS A 125 7.12 -7.98 6.70
C LYS A 125 6.77 -9.28 7.44
N THR A 126 7.52 -9.66 8.49
CA THR A 126 7.28 -10.87 9.28
C THR A 126 5.88 -10.89 9.90
N THR A 127 5.42 -9.76 10.45
CA THR A 127 4.06 -9.61 11.00
C THR A 127 3.01 -9.73 9.90
N THR A 128 3.25 -9.16 8.73
CA THR A 128 2.35 -9.26 7.57
C THR A 128 2.20 -10.70 7.11
N ILE A 129 3.30 -11.45 7.01
CA ILE A 129 3.25 -12.88 6.67
C ILE A 129 2.40 -13.66 7.68
N ALA A 130 2.57 -13.38 8.98
CA ALA A 130 1.77 -14.02 10.03
C ALA A 130 0.27 -13.68 9.91
N LYS A 131 -0.08 -12.42 9.58
CA LYS A 131 -1.46 -11.99 9.34
C LYS A 131 -2.06 -12.65 8.09
N VAL A 132 -1.30 -12.72 7.00
CA VAL A 132 -1.73 -13.42 5.78
C VAL A 132 -1.88 -14.92 6.04
N ALA A 133 -1.00 -15.52 6.84
CA ALA A 133 -1.12 -16.92 7.25
C ALA A 133 -2.40 -17.16 8.08
N TYR A 134 -2.69 -16.25 9.02
CA TYR A 134 -3.94 -16.29 9.78
C TYR A 134 -5.16 -16.11 8.88
N TYR A 135 -5.11 -15.19 7.90
CA TYR A 135 -6.17 -14.98 6.93
C TYR A 135 -6.51 -16.26 6.18
N PHE A 136 -5.53 -16.99 5.66
CA PHE A 136 -5.76 -18.28 5.00
C PHE A 136 -6.32 -19.34 5.98
N LYS A 137 -5.71 -19.44 7.17
CA LYS A 137 -6.16 -20.39 8.20
C LYS A 137 -7.63 -20.17 8.59
N LYS A 138 -8.03 -18.92 8.82
CA LYS A 138 -9.43 -18.55 9.14
C LYS A 138 -10.43 -18.99 8.07
N HIS A 139 -9.97 -19.10 6.80
CA HIS A 139 -10.78 -19.56 5.67
C HIS A 139 -10.57 -21.06 5.35
N GLY A 140 -10.05 -21.84 6.29
CA GLY A 140 -9.90 -23.30 6.16
C GLY A 140 -8.75 -23.75 5.27
N ILE A 141 -7.81 -22.86 4.93
CA ILE A 141 -6.61 -23.19 4.13
C ILE A 141 -5.39 -23.10 5.05
N THR A 142 -4.68 -24.21 5.24
CA THR A 142 -3.43 -24.25 6.04
C THR A 142 -2.25 -23.89 5.17
N PRO A 143 -1.63 -22.71 5.33
CA PRO A 143 -0.41 -22.34 4.59
C PRO A 143 0.82 -22.98 5.25
N VAL A 144 1.89 -23.13 4.46
CA VAL A 144 3.24 -23.38 4.95
C VAL A 144 4.01 -22.05 4.92
N ILE A 145 4.69 -21.74 6.00
CA ILE A 145 5.54 -20.56 6.12
C ILE A 145 7.00 -20.96 5.83
N VAL A 146 7.74 -20.14 5.10
CA VAL A 146 9.16 -20.39 4.78
C VAL A 146 10.00 -19.22 5.28
N ALA A 147 10.90 -19.48 6.21
CA ALA A 147 11.84 -18.49 6.75
C ALA A 147 13.12 -18.47 5.92
N ALA A 148 13.08 -17.78 4.75
CA ALA A 148 14.23 -17.69 3.85
C ALA A 148 15.16 -16.48 4.15
N ASP A 149 14.91 -15.68 5.22
CA ASP A 149 15.89 -14.72 5.78
C ASP A 149 16.92 -15.49 6.62
N THR A 150 17.84 -16.20 5.95
CA THR A 150 18.75 -17.15 6.58
C THR A 150 19.93 -16.50 7.29
N TYR A 151 20.21 -15.22 7.01
CA TYR A 151 21.28 -14.45 7.63
C TYR A 151 20.85 -13.69 8.90
N ARG A 152 19.57 -13.80 9.27
CA ARG A 152 19.03 -13.16 10.48
C ARG A 152 18.30 -14.17 11.36
N ALA A 153 19.08 -14.79 12.28
CA ALA A 153 18.54 -15.81 13.20
C ALA A 153 17.31 -15.30 13.99
N GLY A 154 17.33 -14.04 14.45
CA GLY A 154 16.20 -13.43 15.16
C GLY A 154 14.94 -13.29 14.28
N ALA A 155 15.07 -13.08 12.99
CA ALA A 155 13.93 -13.01 12.07
C ALA A 155 13.28 -14.39 11.91
N GLN A 156 14.07 -15.43 11.72
CA GLN A 156 13.57 -16.82 11.65
C GLN A 156 12.86 -17.20 12.96
N GLU A 157 13.46 -16.89 14.11
CA GLU A 157 12.86 -17.18 15.42
C GLU A 157 11.56 -16.42 15.64
N GLN A 158 11.49 -15.15 15.24
CA GLN A 158 10.26 -14.37 15.30
C GLN A 158 9.15 -15.01 14.46
N LEU A 159 9.45 -15.38 13.23
CA LEU A 159 8.50 -16.01 12.33
C LEU A 159 8.05 -17.38 12.85
N LYS A 160 8.97 -18.15 13.45
CA LYS A 160 8.67 -19.43 14.11
C LYS A 160 7.68 -19.23 15.28
N ARG A 161 7.89 -18.23 16.13
CA ARG A 161 6.94 -17.92 17.21
C ARG A 161 5.54 -17.62 16.69
N HIS A 162 5.42 -16.92 15.56
CA HIS A 162 4.11 -16.69 14.93
C HIS A 162 3.51 -17.99 14.40
N ALA A 163 4.30 -18.83 13.72
CA ALA A 163 3.85 -20.12 13.21
C ALA A 163 3.36 -21.03 14.34
N ASP A 164 4.14 -21.14 15.43
CA ASP A 164 3.79 -21.94 16.61
C ASP A 164 2.47 -21.46 17.26
N ARG A 165 2.31 -20.13 17.43
CA ARG A 165 1.05 -19.55 17.96
C ARG A 165 -0.15 -19.84 17.07
N LEU A 166 0.05 -19.86 15.77
CA LEU A 166 -0.99 -20.13 14.79
C LEU A 166 -1.18 -21.64 14.55
N GLY A 167 -0.32 -22.52 15.09
CA GLY A 167 -0.33 -23.95 14.81
C GLY A 167 -0.12 -24.27 13.33
N LEU A 168 0.81 -23.55 12.68
CA LEU A 168 1.10 -23.66 11.25
C LEU A 168 2.48 -24.29 11.00
N PRO A 169 2.64 -25.08 9.95
CA PRO A 169 3.94 -25.60 9.55
C PRO A 169 4.86 -24.47 9.09
N ILE A 170 6.10 -24.54 9.54
CA ILE A 170 7.17 -23.62 9.12
C ILE A 170 8.42 -24.39 8.70
N ILE A 171 9.01 -23.96 7.60
CA ILE A 171 10.32 -24.43 7.15
C ILE A 171 11.34 -23.36 7.54
N THR A 172 12.33 -23.77 8.33
CA THR A 172 13.47 -22.96 8.75
C THR A 172 14.76 -23.59 8.24
N ALA A 173 15.82 -22.81 8.17
CA ALA A 173 17.12 -23.30 7.74
C ALA A 173 18.21 -22.94 8.76
N ARG A 174 19.39 -23.55 8.63
CA ARG A 174 20.56 -23.16 9.39
C ARG A 174 21.00 -21.76 8.99
N TYR A 175 21.58 -21.02 9.93
CA TYR A 175 22.17 -19.72 9.65
C TYR A 175 23.14 -19.81 8.46
N GLY A 176 23.04 -18.89 7.51
CA GLY A 176 23.89 -18.81 6.34
C GLY A 176 23.57 -19.85 5.24
N SER A 177 22.48 -20.62 5.35
CA SER A 177 22.02 -21.47 4.24
C SER A 177 21.62 -20.61 3.03
N ASP A 178 21.73 -21.16 1.83
CA ASP A 178 21.27 -20.50 0.60
C ASP A 178 19.72 -20.33 0.63
N PRO A 179 19.18 -19.10 0.62
CA PRO A 179 17.74 -18.87 0.66
C PRO A 179 16.97 -19.57 -0.46
N ALA A 180 17.55 -19.65 -1.66
CA ALA A 180 16.92 -20.31 -2.80
C ALA A 180 16.81 -21.83 -2.61
N ALA A 181 17.80 -22.47 -1.99
CA ALA A 181 17.73 -23.88 -1.66
C ALA A 181 16.64 -24.18 -0.62
N VAL A 182 16.52 -23.32 0.41
CA VAL A 182 15.46 -23.44 1.42
C VAL A 182 14.07 -23.34 0.79
N VAL A 183 13.89 -22.43 -0.14
CA VAL A 183 12.61 -22.27 -0.86
C VAL A 183 12.33 -23.49 -1.75
N TYR A 184 13.33 -24.02 -2.43
CA TYR A 184 13.19 -25.24 -3.22
C TYR A 184 12.69 -26.41 -2.36
N ASP A 185 13.36 -26.67 -1.23
CA ASP A 185 12.97 -27.74 -0.30
C ASP A 185 11.54 -27.52 0.25
N ALA A 186 11.18 -26.28 0.51
CA ALA A 186 9.84 -25.93 0.98
C ALA A 186 8.76 -26.18 -0.07
N ILE A 187 9.04 -25.93 -1.35
CA ILE A 187 8.12 -26.23 -2.45
C ILE A 187 7.90 -27.76 -2.55
N GLU A 188 8.97 -28.56 -2.51
CA GLU A 188 8.86 -30.01 -2.56
C GLU A 188 8.12 -30.55 -1.34
N TYR A 189 8.40 -30.01 -0.14
CA TYR A 189 7.66 -30.35 1.08
C TYR A 189 6.17 -30.04 0.95
N ALA A 190 5.81 -28.85 0.47
CA ALA A 190 4.42 -28.44 0.32
C ALA A 190 3.68 -29.30 -0.72
N ARG A 191 4.32 -29.61 -1.84
CA ARG A 191 3.78 -30.48 -2.89
C ARG A 191 3.53 -31.91 -2.40
N ALA A 192 4.51 -32.50 -1.70
CA ALA A 192 4.42 -33.84 -1.19
C ALA A 192 3.29 -34.03 -0.17
N ARG A 193 2.93 -32.96 0.55
CA ARG A 193 1.88 -32.98 1.58
C ARG A 193 0.57 -32.31 1.16
N ASN A 194 0.46 -31.94 -0.13
CA ASN A 194 -0.73 -31.30 -0.71
C ASN A 194 -1.15 -29.98 -0.03
N TYR A 195 -0.20 -29.22 0.50
CA TYR A 195 -0.47 -27.87 0.95
C TYR A 195 -0.84 -26.97 -0.24
N LYS A 196 -1.72 -26.01 0.00
CA LYS A 196 -2.25 -25.14 -1.05
C LYS A 196 -1.58 -23.78 -1.12
N VAL A 197 -0.88 -23.35 -0.08
CA VAL A 197 -0.29 -22.02 0.02
C VAL A 197 1.09 -22.10 0.64
N LEU A 198 2.03 -21.40 0.02
CA LEU A 198 3.40 -21.22 0.49
C LEU A 198 3.66 -19.72 0.67
N LEU A 199 4.00 -19.30 1.89
CA LEU A 199 4.33 -17.91 2.24
C LEU A 199 5.82 -17.81 2.51
N ILE A 200 6.54 -17.10 1.65
CA ILE A 200 8.01 -17.06 1.65
C ILE A 200 8.47 -15.71 2.18
N ASP A 201 9.08 -15.70 3.38
CA ASP A 201 9.79 -14.55 3.92
C ASP A 201 11.17 -14.42 3.27
N THR A 202 11.61 -13.21 3.00
CA THR A 202 12.94 -12.94 2.42
C THR A 202 13.74 -11.99 3.31
N ALA A 203 15.03 -11.89 3.07
CA ALA A 203 15.88 -10.90 3.71
C ALA A 203 15.34 -9.48 3.46
N GLY A 204 15.43 -8.64 4.48
CA GLY A 204 14.96 -7.26 4.44
C GLY A 204 16.11 -6.30 4.69
N ARG A 205 16.94 -6.01 3.69
CA ARG A 205 17.97 -4.96 3.74
C ARG A 205 17.50 -3.73 2.98
N MET A 206 18.34 -2.69 2.94
CA MET A 206 18.04 -1.50 2.16
C MET A 206 17.91 -1.85 0.67
N HIS A 207 17.00 -1.22 -0.02
CA HIS A 207 16.72 -1.45 -1.44
C HIS A 207 17.91 -1.12 -2.37
N ALA A 208 18.90 -0.34 -1.92
CA ALA A 208 20.13 -0.02 -2.63
C ALA A 208 21.23 -1.12 -2.48
N ASP A 209 20.98 -2.19 -1.71
CA ASP A 209 21.93 -3.30 -1.52
C ASP A 209 21.90 -4.20 -2.75
N VAL A 210 22.99 -4.17 -3.54
CA VAL A 210 23.14 -4.95 -4.79
C VAL A 210 23.15 -6.44 -4.51
N ASP A 211 23.83 -6.88 -3.43
CA ASP A 211 23.93 -8.29 -3.06
C ASP A 211 22.55 -8.84 -2.69
N LEU A 212 21.74 -8.03 -1.98
CA LEU A 212 20.36 -8.39 -1.69
C LEU A 212 19.55 -8.59 -2.99
N MET A 213 19.65 -7.67 -3.93
CA MET A 213 18.89 -7.77 -5.18
C MET A 213 19.29 -9.00 -6.00
N GLU A 214 20.56 -9.38 -6.01
CA GLU A 214 21.03 -10.62 -6.66
C GLU A 214 20.50 -11.87 -5.94
N GLU A 215 20.54 -11.89 -4.60
CA GLU A 215 19.96 -12.95 -3.78
C GLU A 215 18.48 -13.13 -4.07
N LEU A 216 17.73 -12.02 -4.08
CA LEU A 216 16.28 -12.03 -4.35
C LEU A 216 15.96 -12.48 -5.78
N ARG A 217 16.74 -12.05 -6.79
CA ARG A 217 16.58 -12.53 -8.19
C ARG A 217 16.78 -14.04 -8.28
N LYS A 218 17.79 -14.57 -7.59
CA LYS A 218 18.05 -16.02 -7.53
C LYS A 218 16.87 -16.74 -6.88
N LEU A 219 16.38 -16.23 -5.75
CA LEU A 219 15.22 -16.79 -5.03
C LEU A 219 13.97 -16.79 -5.91
N VAL A 220 13.65 -15.67 -6.56
CA VAL A 220 12.49 -15.55 -7.47
C VAL A 220 12.56 -16.54 -8.61
N ARG A 221 13.74 -16.72 -9.20
CA ARG A 221 13.96 -17.69 -10.31
C ARG A 221 13.72 -19.12 -9.86
N VAL A 222 14.09 -19.49 -8.62
CA VAL A 222 13.87 -20.84 -8.06
C VAL A 222 12.44 -21.03 -7.58
N ALA A 223 11.89 -20.00 -6.91
CA ALA A 223 10.53 -20.05 -6.38
C ALA A 223 9.48 -20.07 -7.48
N GLU A 224 9.71 -19.36 -8.59
CA GLU A 224 8.69 -19.06 -9.61
C GLU A 224 7.37 -18.65 -8.93
N PRO A 225 7.35 -17.56 -8.16
CA PRO A 225 6.18 -17.19 -7.36
C PRO A 225 5.01 -16.80 -8.25
N ASP A 226 3.80 -17.10 -7.78
CA ASP A 226 2.57 -16.64 -8.42
C ASP A 226 2.37 -15.14 -8.21
N TYR A 227 2.74 -14.63 -7.03
CA TYR A 227 2.73 -13.20 -6.73
C TYR A 227 3.93 -12.80 -5.88
N LYS A 228 4.49 -11.65 -6.21
CA LYS A 228 5.56 -10.94 -5.50
C LYS A 228 4.95 -9.75 -4.78
N LEU A 229 4.92 -9.82 -3.45
CA LEU A 229 4.30 -8.80 -2.59
C LEU A 229 5.39 -7.94 -1.97
N LEU A 230 5.34 -6.63 -2.21
CA LEU A 230 6.17 -5.68 -1.47
C LEU A 230 5.40 -5.17 -0.25
N VAL A 231 5.99 -5.34 0.91
CA VAL A 231 5.49 -4.80 2.18
C VAL A 231 6.15 -3.46 2.43
N VAL A 232 5.33 -2.42 2.60
CA VAL A 232 5.76 -1.04 2.78
C VAL A 232 5.11 -0.45 4.03
N ASP A 233 5.85 0.38 4.74
CA ASP A 233 5.38 1.08 5.93
C ASP A 233 4.74 2.42 5.55
N ALA A 234 3.50 2.66 5.94
CA ALA A 234 2.79 3.91 5.70
C ALA A 234 3.48 5.14 6.31
N LEU A 235 4.32 4.93 7.34
CA LEU A 235 5.00 6.02 8.04
C LEU A 235 6.28 6.51 7.33
N THR A 236 6.75 5.80 6.30
CA THR A 236 8.00 6.16 5.62
C THR A 236 7.84 7.24 4.55
N GLY A 237 6.59 7.62 4.23
CA GLY A 237 6.34 8.72 3.29
C GLY A 237 6.94 8.48 1.91
N ASN A 238 7.70 9.45 1.41
CA ASN A 238 8.32 9.38 0.07
C ASN A 238 9.36 8.26 -0.08
N ASP A 239 10.06 7.88 1.00
CA ASP A 239 10.99 6.75 0.96
C ASP A 239 10.27 5.44 0.57
N ALA A 240 8.97 5.32 0.87
CA ALA A 240 8.15 4.19 0.44
C ALA A 240 8.06 4.08 -1.09
N VAL A 241 7.97 5.22 -1.78
CA VAL A 241 7.92 5.28 -3.24
C VAL A 241 9.27 4.86 -3.85
N GLU A 242 10.37 5.39 -3.30
CA GLU A 242 11.73 5.02 -3.73
C GLU A 242 11.99 3.52 -3.55
N GLN A 243 11.61 2.97 -2.39
CA GLN A 243 11.70 1.54 -2.13
C GLN A 243 10.90 0.73 -3.16
N ALA A 244 9.65 1.13 -3.42
CA ALA A 244 8.79 0.41 -4.34
C ALA A 244 9.33 0.42 -5.77
N LYS A 245 9.84 1.56 -6.26
CA LYS A 245 10.49 1.66 -7.57
C LYS A 245 11.71 0.75 -7.65
N ALA A 246 12.60 0.78 -6.65
CA ALA A 246 13.82 -0.01 -6.66
C ALA A 246 13.56 -1.53 -6.60
N PHE A 247 12.58 -1.99 -5.79
CA PHE A 247 12.19 -3.39 -5.78
C PHE A 247 11.51 -3.82 -7.08
N ASP A 248 10.69 -2.95 -7.68
CA ASP A 248 10.04 -3.27 -8.97
C ASP A 248 11.05 -3.40 -10.10
N GLU A 249 12.03 -2.51 -10.17
CA GLU A 249 13.15 -2.61 -11.11
C GLU A 249 14.05 -3.82 -10.85
N GLY A 250 14.30 -4.12 -9.56
CA GLY A 250 15.21 -5.18 -9.15
C GLY A 250 14.68 -6.60 -9.36
N VAL A 251 13.45 -6.86 -8.92
CA VAL A 251 12.85 -8.21 -8.89
C VAL A 251 11.44 -8.26 -9.46
N GLY A 252 10.86 -7.11 -9.76
CA GLY A 252 9.45 -6.94 -10.13
C GLY A 252 8.52 -7.06 -8.91
N ILE A 253 7.44 -6.32 -8.94
CA ILE A 253 6.38 -6.35 -7.91
C ILE A 253 5.06 -6.60 -8.61
N ASP A 254 4.22 -7.47 -8.04
CA ASP A 254 2.87 -7.69 -8.53
C ASP A 254 1.83 -6.98 -7.66
N LEU A 255 2.05 -6.97 -6.33
CA LEU A 255 1.12 -6.47 -5.33
C LEU A 255 1.86 -5.71 -4.23
N LEU A 256 1.17 -4.71 -3.64
CA LEU A 256 1.63 -3.97 -2.47
C LEU A 256 0.84 -4.37 -1.22
N VAL A 257 1.51 -4.35 -0.07
CA VAL A 257 0.88 -4.42 1.25
C VAL A 257 1.33 -3.20 2.04
N LEU A 258 0.40 -2.37 2.45
CA LEU A 258 0.69 -1.18 3.24
C LEU A 258 0.46 -1.45 4.73
N THR A 259 1.48 -1.29 5.56
CA THR A 259 1.41 -1.55 7.00
C THR A 259 1.30 -0.26 7.81
N LYS A 260 0.92 -0.39 9.09
CA LYS A 260 0.87 0.70 10.09
C LYS A 260 -0.04 1.87 9.69
N VAL A 261 -1.08 1.60 8.92
CA VAL A 261 -2.04 2.62 8.49
C VAL A 261 -2.77 3.25 9.68
N ASP A 262 -2.96 2.49 10.77
CA ASP A 262 -3.53 2.95 12.03
C ASP A 262 -2.71 4.03 12.76
N ALA A 263 -1.42 4.08 12.50
CA ALA A 263 -0.49 5.05 13.06
C ALA A 263 -0.16 6.21 12.10
N ASP A 264 -0.62 6.15 10.85
CA ASP A 264 -0.33 7.18 9.84
C ASP A 264 -1.12 8.47 10.12
N VAL A 265 -0.39 9.50 10.53
CA VAL A 265 -0.94 10.85 10.78
C VAL A 265 -0.98 11.70 9.51
N LYS A 266 -0.13 11.39 8.53
CA LYS A 266 0.07 12.19 7.32
C LYS A 266 -0.87 11.79 6.18
N GLY A 267 -0.93 10.51 5.82
CA GLY A 267 -1.94 9.93 4.91
C GLY A 267 -1.59 9.95 3.43
N GLY A 268 -0.44 10.49 3.04
CA GLY A 268 -0.07 10.64 1.64
C GLY A 268 0.53 9.40 0.98
N THR A 269 1.11 8.50 1.77
CA THR A 269 1.93 7.38 1.29
C THR A 269 1.16 6.44 0.34
N ALA A 270 -0.07 6.06 0.68
CA ALA A 270 -0.87 5.16 -0.17
C ALA A 270 -1.14 5.75 -1.56
N ILE A 271 -1.53 7.03 -1.61
CA ILE A 271 -1.83 7.73 -2.86
C ILE A 271 -0.58 7.80 -3.73
N SER A 272 0.55 8.14 -3.11
CA SER A 272 1.85 8.26 -3.80
C SER A 272 2.35 6.94 -4.35
N LEU A 273 2.26 5.85 -3.57
CA LEU A 273 2.64 4.51 -4.01
C LEU A 273 1.85 4.06 -5.23
N ILE A 274 0.53 4.21 -5.20
CA ILE A 274 -0.34 3.82 -6.31
C ILE A 274 -0.03 4.67 -7.55
N HIS A 275 0.11 5.99 -7.38
CA HIS A 275 0.40 6.90 -8.49
C HIS A 275 1.76 6.61 -9.14
N ALA A 276 2.80 6.45 -8.33
CA ALA A 276 4.17 6.31 -8.81
C ALA A 276 4.48 4.93 -9.40
N THR A 277 3.83 3.87 -8.90
CA THR A 277 4.15 2.50 -9.32
C THR A 277 3.12 1.87 -10.23
N GLY A 278 1.88 2.36 -10.21
CA GLY A 278 0.74 1.71 -10.87
C GLY A 278 0.41 0.33 -10.30
N LYS A 279 1.05 -0.08 -9.19
CA LYS A 279 0.83 -1.41 -8.59
C LYS A 279 -0.35 -1.39 -7.64
N PRO A 280 -1.17 -2.46 -7.64
CA PRO A 280 -2.31 -2.52 -6.75
C PRO A 280 -1.90 -2.84 -5.31
N ILE A 281 -2.62 -2.25 -4.36
CA ILE A 281 -2.54 -2.63 -2.95
C ILE A 281 -3.56 -3.75 -2.71
N ILE A 282 -3.10 -4.89 -2.20
CA ILE A 282 -3.99 -6.01 -1.88
C ILE A 282 -4.48 -5.97 -0.44
N PHE A 283 -3.61 -5.59 0.49
CA PHE A 283 -3.92 -5.50 1.91
C PHE A 283 -3.38 -4.22 2.56
N ILE A 284 -4.09 -3.78 3.60
CA ILE A 284 -3.63 -2.76 4.55
C ILE A 284 -3.59 -3.35 5.96
N GLY A 285 -2.51 -3.06 6.69
CA GLY A 285 -2.37 -3.40 8.12
C GLY A 285 -2.85 -2.25 8.98
N THR A 286 -3.85 -2.52 9.83
CA THR A 286 -4.59 -1.52 10.61
C THR A 286 -4.44 -1.70 12.12
N GLY A 287 -3.40 -2.42 12.56
CA GLY A 287 -3.12 -2.66 13.98
C GLY A 287 -2.12 -3.79 14.21
N GLN A 288 -2.05 -4.30 15.44
CA GLN A 288 -1.06 -5.30 15.87
C GLN A 288 -1.58 -6.74 15.86
N GLY A 289 -2.89 -6.96 15.93
CA GLY A 289 -3.54 -8.28 15.95
C GLY A 289 -3.46 -8.98 14.60
N TYR A 290 -3.65 -10.29 14.60
CA TYR A 290 -3.68 -11.06 13.35
C TYR A 290 -4.90 -10.72 12.49
N GLU A 291 -5.99 -10.28 13.10
CA GLU A 291 -7.21 -9.81 12.43
C GLU A 291 -7.04 -8.44 11.77
N ASP A 292 -6.06 -7.63 12.22
CA ASP A 292 -5.85 -6.27 11.73
C ASP A 292 -5.17 -6.26 10.36
N LEU A 293 -5.76 -6.98 9.42
CA LEU A 293 -5.40 -7.04 8.02
C LEU A 293 -6.67 -6.93 7.18
N GLU A 294 -6.81 -5.83 6.46
CA GLU A 294 -7.98 -5.56 5.64
C GLU A 294 -7.63 -5.61 4.15
N ARG A 295 -8.56 -6.06 3.31
CA ARG A 295 -8.41 -5.87 1.86
C ARG A 295 -8.50 -4.39 1.55
N PHE A 296 -7.63 -3.93 0.66
CA PHE A 296 -7.69 -2.55 0.20
C PHE A 296 -8.93 -2.33 -0.66
N ASP A 297 -9.73 -1.34 -0.27
CA ASP A 297 -10.83 -0.80 -1.07
C ASP A 297 -10.61 0.70 -1.25
N PRO A 298 -10.46 1.20 -2.49
CA PRO A 298 -10.19 2.61 -2.77
C PRO A 298 -11.23 3.56 -2.18
N ARG A 299 -12.51 3.16 -2.18
CA ARG A 299 -13.61 4.00 -1.70
C ARG A 299 -13.61 4.08 -0.19
N ILE A 300 -13.47 2.93 0.48
CA ILE A 300 -13.38 2.89 1.95
C ILE A 300 -12.13 3.66 2.40
N PHE A 301 -11.01 3.52 1.69
CA PHE A 301 -9.79 4.26 2.03
C PHE A 301 -9.96 5.77 1.81
N ALA A 302 -10.58 6.20 0.71
CA ALA A 302 -10.93 7.59 0.48
C ALA A 302 -11.87 8.13 1.57
N GLU A 303 -12.89 7.37 1.98
CA GLU A 303 -13.78 7.77 3.08
C GLU A 303 -13.00 8.04 4.38
N ARG A 304 -12.02 7.21 4.74
CA ARG A 304 -11.16 7.46 5.91
C ARG A 304 -10.36 8.77 5.80
N ILE A 305 -9.91 9.14 4.59
CA ILE A 305 -9.21 10.41 4.35
C ILE A 305 -10.17 11.60 4.56
N PHE A 306 -11.40 11.48 4.10
CA PHE A 306 -12.38 12.57 4.12
C PHE A 306 -13.30 12.57 5.36
N GLU A 307 -13.21 11.56 6.21
CA GLU A 307 -14.01 11.45 7.44
C GLU A 307 -13.83 12.67 8.36
N GLY A 308 -14.96 13.26 8.77
CA GLY A 308 -14.97 14.46 9.63
C GLY A 308 -14.63 15.77 8.90
N LEU A 309 -14.56 15.77 7.57
CA LEU A 309 -14.42 16.99 6.75
C LEU A 309 -15.77 17.48 6.21
N GLU A 310 -16.80 16.69 6.33
CA GLU A 310 -18.17 17.04 5.97
C GLU A 310 -18.75 17.99 7.04
N ALA A 311 -18.63 19.29 6.84
CA ALA A 311 -19.29 20.32 7.62
C ALA A 311 -19.59 21.55 6.76
#